data_1e160ed2ad420c3b2d90d298cc66d763
#
_entry.id   1e160ed2ad420c3b2d90d298cc66d763
#
_cell.length_a   1.000
_cell.length_b   1.000
_cell.length_c   1.000
_cell.angle_alpha   90.00
_cell.angle_beta   90.00
_cell.angle_gamma   90.00
#
_symmetry.space_group_name_H-M   'P 1'
#
loop_
_entity.id
_entity.type
_entity.pdbx_description
1 polymer ?
#
loop_
_entity_poly.entity_id
_entity_poly.type
_entity_poly.pdbx_seq_one_letter_code
_entity_poly.pdbx_strand_id
1 'polypeptide(L)'
;MSLHFLLKAEARTRSLVEVLGMSDDDAFTLFRRVRWGDGDEVICPHCGLVHRHYFRPARQIWRCAGCQEDFSVTSGTIFAFHKLPLRLYLAAVILFANAVKGISALQMGRDLGVSHKTAYVLLQKIRESLLVNRDESALTGHVHVDGCPRRRESGSNSPA
;
A
#
# COMPACT_ATOMS: atom_id res chain seq x y z
N MET A 1 9.40 -1.70 15.21
CA MET A 1 8.42 -2.07 14.16
C MET A 1 8.60 -1.16 12.96
N SER A 2 8.86 -1.71 11.80
CA SER A 2 9.06 -0.91 10.59
C SER A 2 7.68 -0.54 10.05
N LEU A 3 7.32 0.75 10.10
CA LEU A 3 6.13 1.25 9.41
C LEU A 3 6.20 0.83 7.94
N HIS A 4 5.06 0.36 7.39
CA HIS A 4 5.00 0.04 5.96
C HIS A 4 5.54 1.23 5.17
N PHE A 5 6.47 0.98 4.24
CA PHE A 5 7.25 2.04 3.56
C PHE A 5 6.40 3.15 2.92
N LEU A 6 5.18 2.83 2.46
CA LEU A 6 4.23 3.80 1.90
C LEU A 6 3.56 4.71 2.95
N LEU A 7 3.67 4.38 4.22
CA LEU A 7 3.13 5.19 5.33
C LEU A 7 4.21 6.10 5.95
N LYS A 8 5.45 6.06 5.46
CA LYS A 8 6.50 6.98 5.89
C LYS A 8 6.12 8.42 5.54
N ALA A 9 6.62 9.38 6.33
CA ALA A 9 6.32 10.81 6.16
C ALA A 9 6.59 11.30 4.73
N GLU A 10 7.65 10.84 4.09
CA GLU A 10 8.03 11.20 2.72
C GLU A 10 6.96 10.83 1.68
N ALA A 11 6.24 9.72 1.86
CA ALA A 11 5.17 9.33 0.96
C ALA A 11 3.88 10.14 1.20
N ARG A 12 3.66 10.68 2.42
CA ARG A 12 2.46 11.43 2.79
C ARG A 12 2.53 12.92 2.47
N THR A 13 3.72 13.49 2.35
CA THR A 13 3.92 14.94 2.12
C THR A 13 3.81 15.35 0.66
N ARG A 14 3.75 14.39 -0.28
CA ARG A 14 3.67 14.69 -1.71
C ARG A 14 2.25 15.00 -2.17
N SER A 15 2.16 15.96 -3.08
CA SER A 15 0.89 16.32 -3.73
C SER A 15 0.45 15.20 -4.69
N LEU A 16 -0.87 14.96 -4.75
CA LEU A 16 -1.47 14.04 -5.73
C LEU A 16 -1.17 14.46 -7.17
N VAL A 17 -1.23 15.78 -7.44
CA VAL A 17 -0.95 16.35 -8.77
C VAL A 17 0.50 16.07 -9.18
N GLU A 18 1.44 16.23 -8.25
CA GLU A 18 2.86 15.94 -8.48
C GLU A 18 3.06 14.47 -8.87
N VAL A 19 2.44 13.55 -8.13
CA VAL A 19 2.58 12.09 -8.38
C VAL A 19 1.92 11.67 -9.69
N LEU A 20 0.76 12.20 -10.03
CA LEU A 20 0.11 11.90 -11.30
C LEU A 20 0.86 12.47 -12.51
N GLY A 21 1.57 13.60 -12.33
CA GLY A 21 2.41 14.23 -13.35
C GLY A 21 3.80 13.58 -13.51
N MET A 22 4.21 12.66 -12.64
CA MET A 22 5.49 11.97 -12.73
C MET A 22 5.58 11.04 -13.94
N SER A 23 6.79 10.91 -14.50
CA SER A 23 7.09 9.82 -15.43
C SER A 23 7.10 8.45 -14.71
N ASP A 24 6.98 7.37 -15.46
CA ASP A 24 7.05 6.02 -14.88
C ASP A 24 8.43 5.72 -14.28
N ASP A 25 9.50 6.31 -14.82
CA ASP A 25 10.87 6.18 -14.30
C ASP A 25 11.06 6.95 -12.98
N ASP A 26 10.47 8.14 -12.85
CA ASP A 26 10.49 8.91 -11.59
C ASP A 26 9.69 8.18 -10.51
N ALA A 27 8.53 7.64 -10.86
CA ALA A 27 7.72 6.84 -9.97
C ALA A 27 8.45 5.57 -9.50
N PHE A 28 9.18 4.90 -10.40
CA PHE A 28 10.03 3.76 -10.06
C PHE A 28 11.16 4.15 -9.10
N THR A 29 11.85 5.24 -9.39
CA THR A 29 12.94 5.76 -8.54
C THR A 29 12.43 6.13 -7.15
N LEU A 30 11.29 6.82 -7.09
CA LEU A 30 10.64 7.14 -5.82
C LEU A 30 10.26 5.89 -5.03
N PHE A 31 9.66 4.89 -5.70
CA PHE A 31 9.25 3.65 -5.05
C PHE A 31 10.45 2.87 -4.51
N ARG A 32 11.56 2.81 -5.28
CA ARG A 32 12.84 2.23 -4.86
C ARG A 32 13.39 2.94 -3.63
N ARG A 33 13.46 4.28 -3.66
CA ARG A 33 13.96 5.11 -2.57
C ARG A 33 13.18 4.93 -1.27
N VAL A 34 11.87 4.93 -1.36
CA VAL A 34 10.98 4.74 -0.19
C VAL A 34 11.16 3.34 0.41
N ARG A 35 11.43 2.33 -0.44
CA ARG A 35 11.56 0.94 0.01
C ARG A 35 12.93 0.61 0.59
N TRP A 36 14.00 0.98 -0.10
CA TRP A 36 15.38 0.56 0.22
C TRP A 36 16.32 1.74 0.54
N GLY A 37 15.87 2.98 0.33
CA GLY A 37 16.70 4.18 0.51
C GLY A 37 17.42 4.59 -0.77
N ASP A 38 18.38 5.52 -0.63
CA ASP A 38 19.13 6.10 -1.74
C ASP A 38 20.33 5.24 -2.18
N GLY A 39 20.62 4.14 -1.48
CA GLY A 39 21.74 3.25 -1.77
C GLY A 39 21.55 2.39 -3.02
N ASP A 40 22.65 1.82 -3.51
CA ASP A 40 22.64 0.86 -4.62
C ASP A 40 22.27 -0.56 -4.18
N GLU A 41 22.26 -0.81 -2.88
CA GLU A 41 21.92 -2.09 -2.31
C GLU A 41 20.41 -2.26 -2.18
N VAL A 42 19.91 -3.38 -2.64
CA VAL A 42 18.50 -3.73 -2.53
C VAL A 42 18.36 -5.09 -1.85
N ILE A 43 17.24 -5.29 -1.15
CA ILE A 43 16.96 -6.52 -0.41
C ILE A 43 16.15 -7.45 -1.32
N CYS A 44 16.68 -8.67 -1.53
CA CYS A 44 15.94 -9.70 -2.25
C CYS A 44 14.76 -10.20 -1.40
N PRO A 45 13.50 -10.17 -1.89
CA PRO A 45 12.33 -10.64 -1.14
C PRO A 45 12.27 -12.17 -0.99
N HIS A 46 13.06 -12.93 -1.75
CA HIS A 46 13.05 -14.39 -1.72
C HIS A 46 14.03 -14.98 -0.70
N CYS A 47 15.28 -14.47 -0.69
CA CYS A 47 16.33 -15.00 0.19
C CYS A 47 16.82 -14.01 1.27
N GLY A 48 16.33 -12.77 1.26
CA GLY A 48 16.72 -11.74 2.24
C GLY A 48 18.12 -11.14 2.04
N LEU A 49 18.86 -11.59 1.00
CA LEU A 49 20.21 -11.08 0.75
C LEU A 49 20.17 -9.59 0.42
N VAL A 50 20.96 -8.80 1.14
CA VAL A 50 21.19 -7.38 0.87
C VAL A 50 22.45 -7.27 0.05
N HIS A 51 22.35 -6.84 -1.18
CA HIS A 51 23.47 -6.76 -2.10
C HIS A 51 23.16 -5.83 -3.27
N ARG A 52 24.20 -5.43 -4.02
CA ARG A 52 24.06 -4.81 -5.33
C ARG A 52 23.76 -5.91 -6.36
N HIS A 53 22.46 -6.19 -6.56
CA HIS A 53 22.00 -7.20 -7.50
C HIS A 53 22.11 -6.74 -8.95
N TYR A 54 22.05 -7.68 -9.91
CA TYR A 54 22.10 -7.35 -11.31
C TYR A 54 20.79 -6.71 -11.77
N PHE A 55 20.83 -5.42 -12.12
CA PHE A 55 19.67 -4.65 -12.59
C PHE A 55 19.50 -4.75 -14.11
N ARG A 56 18.28 -5.05 -14.56
CA ARG A 56 17.88 -5.07 -15.97
C ARG A 56 16.98 -3.86 -16.27
N PRO A 57 17.52 -2.77 -16.86
CA PRO A 57 16.78 -1.52 -17.04
C PRO A 57 15.57 -1.66 -17.96
N ALA A 58 15.65 -2.47 -19.02
CA ALA A 58 14.54 -2.67 -19.96
C ALA A 58 13.25 -3.21 -19.33
N ARG A 59 13.34 -3.93 -18.22
CA ARG A 59 12.19 -4.50 -17.50
C ARG A 59 12.04 -3.94 -16.09
N GLN A 60 12.95 -3.08 -15.64
CA GLN A 60 13.00 -2.53 -14.28
C GLN A 60 12.95 -3.62 -13.17
N ILE A 61 13.69 -4.72 -13.39
CA ILE A 61 13.79 -5.85 -12.47
C ILE A 61 15.25 -6.12 -12.10
N TRP A 62 15.44 -6.72 -10.93
CA TRP A 62 16.74 -7.22 -10.47
C TRP A 62 16.79 -8.73 -10.52
N ARG A 63 17.95 -9.26 -10.84
CA ARG A 63 18.27 -10.68 -10.64
C ARG A 63 19.13 -10.82 -9.40
N CYS A 64 18.67 -11.66 -8.47
CA CYS A 64 19.37 -11.87 -7.21
C CYS A 64 20.73 -12.54 -7.44
N ALA A 65 21.77 -12.05 -6.77
CA ALA A 65 23.10 -12.66 -6.83
C ALA A 65 23.18 -13.98 -6.06
N GLY A 66 22.31 -14.19 -5.07
CA GLY A 66 22.27 -15.41 -4.25
C GLY A 66 21.34 -16.48 -4.83
N CYS A 67 20.04 -16.26 -4.82
CA CYS A 67 19.05 -17.27 -5.25
C CYS A 67 18.75 -17.28 -6.75
N GLN A 68 19.33 -16.37 -7.55
CA GLN A 68 19.13 -16.23 -8.99
C GLN A 68 17.69 -15.93 -9.44
N GLU A 69 16.78 -15.65 -8.52
CA GLU A 69 15.39 -15.27 -8.81
C GLU A 69 15.29 -13.81 -9.27
N ASP A 70 14.36 -13.56 -10.20
CA ASP A 70 14.05 -12.21 -10.67
C ASP A 70 13.01 -11.55 -9.74
N PHE A 71 13.25 -10.29 -9.36
CA PHE A 71 12.32 -9.53 -8.54
C PHE A 71 12.24 -8.06 -8.99
N SER A 72 11.12 -7.43 -8.71
CA SER A 72 10.85 -6.03 -9.02
C SER A 72 10.73 -5.18 -7.74
N VAL A 73 10.61 -3.88 -7.90
CA VAL A 73 10.40 -2.95 -6.78
C VAL A 73 9.13 -3.27 -5.98
N THR A 74 8.14 -3.96 -6.58
CA THR A 74 6.89 -4.35 -5.93
C THR A 74 6.87 -5.78 -5.40
N SER A 75 7.84 -6.62 -5.77
CA SER A 75 7.92 -8.01 -5.32
C SER A 75 8.04 -8.10 -3.80
N GLY A 76 7.26 -8.98 -3.16
CA GLY A 76 7.20 -9.09 -1.69
C GLY A 76 6.44 -7.95 -1.00
N THR A 77 5.72 -7.11 -1.74
CA THR A 77 4.81 -6.10 -1.19
C THR A 77 3.36 -6.42 -1.53
N ILE A 78 2.41 -5.67 -0.94
CA ILE A 78 0.98 -5.76 -1.27
C ILE A 78 0.68 -5.48 -2.75
N PHE A 79 1.61 -4.83 -3.46
CA PHE A 79 1.49 -4.51 -4.88
C PHE A 79 2.22 -5.51 -5.79
N ALA A 80 2.61 -6.66 -5.27
CA ALA A 80 3.19 -7.73 -6.09
C ALA A 80 2.24 -8.08 -7.26
N PHE A 81 2.83 -8.49 -8.41
CA PHE A 81 2.10 -8.80 -9.65
C PHE A 81 1.24 -7.64 -10.17
N HIS A 82 1.72 -6.41 -10.02
CA HIS A 82 1.02 -5.22 -10.47
C HIS A 82 0.83 -5.20 -11.99
N LYS A 83 -0.32 -4.65 -12.43
CA LYS A 83 -0.64 -4.45 -13.85
C LYS A 83 -0.79 -2.97 -14.22
N LEU A 84 -0.93 -2.11 -13.22
CA LEU A 84 -1.04 -0.67 -13.40
C LEU A 84 0.34 -0.02 -13.35
N PRO A 85 0.53 1.17 -13.96
CA PRO A 85 1.73 1.99 -13.77
C PRO A 85 1.99 2.29 -12.29
N LEU A 86 3.25 2.31 -11.88
CA LEU A 86 3.64 2.53 -10.46
C LEU A 86 3.09 3.85 -9.91
N ARG A 87 3.03 4.91 -10.72
CA ARG A 87 2.45 6.20 -10.32
C ARG A 87 1.01 6.09 -9.81
N LEU A 88 0.18 5.18 -10.37
CA LEU A 88 -1.19 5.00 -9.91
C LEU A 88 -1.26 4.31 -8.54
N TYR A 89 -0.33 3.43 -8.21
CA TYR A 89 -0.24 2.87 -6.86
C TYR A 89 0.17 3.92 -5.82
N LEU A 90 1.13 4.78 -6.16
CA LEU A 90 1.51 5.91 -5.30
C LEU A 90 0.34 6.89 -5.11
N ALA A 91 -0.35 7.24 -6.20
CA ALA A 91 -1.52 8.11 -6.15
C ALA A 91 -2.65 7.51 -5.29
N ALA A 92 -2.91 6.20 -5.40
CA ALA A 92 -3.90 5.51 -4.57
C ALA A 92 -3.57 5.59 -3.08
N VAL A 93 -2.30 5.44 -2.71
CA VAL A 93 -1.84 5.56 -1.31
C VAL A 93 -2.03 6.99 -0.80
N ILE A 94 -1.70 8.00 -1.61
CA ILE A 94 -1.87 9.40 -1.24
C ILE A 94 -3.35 9.74 -1.08
N LEU A 95 -4.21 9.32 -2.03
CA LEU A 95 -5.65 9.50 -1.93
C LEU A 95 -6.22 8.86 -0.65
N PHE A 96 -5.77 7.65 -0.34
CA PHE A 96 -6.20 6.94 0.88
C PHE A 96 -5.72 7.66 2.15
N ALA A 97 -4.46 8.11 2.19
CA ALA A 97 -3.87 8.77 3.35
C ALA A 97 -4.48 10.16 3.62
N ASN A 98 -4.86 10.89 2.56
CA ASN A 98 -5.45 12.21 2.67
C ASN A 98 -6.96 12.18 2.95
N ALA A 99 -7.62 11.03 2.80
CA ALA A 99 -9.06 10.91 2.99
C ALA A 99 -9.42 10.82 4.49
N VAL A 100 -9.72 11.95 5.12
CA VAL A 100 -10.03 12.05 6.56
C VAL A 100 -11.18 11.14 6.99
N LYS A 101 -12.20 10.98 6.16
CA LYS A 101 -13.38 10.12 6.41
C LYS A 101 -13.31 8.76 5.70
N GLY A 102 -12.14 8.44 5.12
CA GLY A 102 -11.98 7.30 4.22
C GLY A 102 -12.45 7.61 2.79
N ILE A 103 -12.12 6.73 1.87
CA ILE A 103 -12.45 6.85 0.45
C ILE A 103 -13.22 5.62 -0.01
N SER A 104 -14.25 5.80 -0.84
CA SER A 104 -14.97 4.70 -1.47
C SER A 104 -14.22 4.18 -2.70
N ALA A 105 -14.41 2.89 -3.03
CA ALA A 105 -13.81 2.33 -4.24
C ALA A 105 -14.32 3.00 -5.53
N LEU A 106 -15.57 3.48 -5.52
CA LEU A 106 -16.14 4.20 -6.65
C LEU A 106 -15.45 5.55 -6.86
N GLN A 107 -15.23 6.32 -5.79
CA GLN A 107 -14.52 7.57 -5.85
C GLN A 107 -13.07 7.37 -6.29
N MET A 108 -12.34 6.45 -5.64
CA MET A 108 -10.96 6.12 -6.02
C MET A 108 -10.85 5.70 -7.49
N GLY A 109 -11.82 4.92 -8.00
CA GLY A 109 -11.86 4.53 -9.41
C GLY A 109 -12.00 5.71 -10.36
N ARG A 110 -12.84 6.69 -10.02
CA ARG A 110 -13.03 7.93 -10.79
C ARG A 110 -11.78 8.82 -10.75
N ASP A 111 -11.20 9.01 -9.57
CA ASP A 111 -10.03 9.87 -9.36
C ASP A 111 -8.78 9.32 -10.07
N LEU A 112 -8.62 8.00 -10.13
CA LEU A 112 -7.49 7.34 -10.79
C LEU A 112 -7.75 6.94 -12.25
N GLY A 113 -8.97 7.08 -12.75
CA GLY A 113 -9.34 6.66 -14.10
C GLY A 113 -9.28 5.14 -14.31
N VAL A 114 -9.51 4.33 -13.25
CA VAL A 114 -9.49 2.87 -13.31
C VAL A 114 -10.88 2.27 -13.07
N SER A 115 -11.07 1.00 -13.45
CA SER A 115 -12.34 0.32 -13.22
C SER A 115 -12.65 0.22 -11.72
N HIS A 116 -13.94 0.21 -11.36
CA HIS A 116 -14.39 0.02 -9.97
C HIS A 116 -13.80 -1.24 -9.33
N LYS A 117 -13.74 -2.36 -10.09
CA LYS A 117 -13.16 -3.63 -9.62
C LYS A 117 -11.69 -3.47 -9.26
N THR A 118 -10.91 -2.78 -10.10
CA THR A 118 -9.47 -2.52 -9.86
C THR A 118 -9.29 -1.62 -8.63
N ALA A 119 -10.06 -0.54 -8.52
CA ALA A 119 -10.01 0.36 -7.38
C ALA A 119 -10.39 -0.35 -6.07
N TYR A 120 -11.41 -1.22 -6.12
CA TYR A 120 -11.83 -2.00 -4.96
C TYR A 120 -10.72 -2.93 -4.46
N VAL A 121 -10.10 -3.71 -5.37
CA VAL A 121 -8.99 -4.61 -5.02
C VAL A 121 -7.80 -3.82 -4.46
N LEU A 122 -7.47 -2.69 -5.07
CA LEU A 122 -6.39 -1.83 -4.62
C LEU A 122 -6.64 -1.28 -3.21
N LEU A 123 -7.86 -0.81 -2.97
CA LEU A 123 -8.29 -0.30 -1.66
C LEU A 123 -8.24 -1.39 -0.58
N GLN A 124 -8.68 -2.62 -0.89
CA GLN A 124 -8.59 -3.74 0.05
C GLN A 124 -7.14 -4.11 0.37
N LYS A 125 -6.26 -4.17 -0.61
CA LYS A 125 -4.82 -4.40 -0.38
C LYS A 125 -4.20 -3.37 0.56
N ILE A 126 -4.54 -2.07 0.39
CA ILE A 126 -4.06 -1.01 1.29
C ILE A 126 -4.61 -1.24 2.71
N ARG A 127 -5.89 -1.55 2.87
CA ARG A 127 -6.51 -1.82 4.18
C ARG A 127 -5.89 -3.04 4.88
N GLU A 128 -5.68 -4.13 4.15
CA GLU A 128 -5.04 -5.35 4.67
C GLU A 128 -3.62 -5.05 5.18
N SER A 129 -2.85 -4.22 4.46
CA SER A 129 -1.51 -3.85 4.91
C SER A 129 -1.50 -3.06 6.22
N LEU A 130 -2.54 -2.28 6.47
CA LEU A 130 -2.69 -1.56 7.73
C LEU A 130 -3.06 -2.49 8.88
N LEU A 131 -3.88 -3.51 8.60
CA LEU A 131 -4.26 -4.51 9.61
C LEU A 131 -3.07 -5.36 10.05
N VAL A 132 -2.23 -5.80 9.11
CA VAL A 132 -1.02 -6.59 9.41
C VAL A 132 -0.02 -5.81 10.27
N ASN A 133 0.04 -4.49 10.10
CA ASN A 133 0.93 -3.61 10.87
C ASN A 133 0.24 -2.95 12.08
N ARG A 134 -0.93 -3.43 12.48
CA ARG A 134 -1.66 -2.91 13.64
C ARG A 134 -0.86 -3.17 14.91
N ASP A 135 -0.81 -2.17 15.76
CA ASP A 135 -0.29 -2.33 17.12
C ASP A 135 -1.32 -3.13 17.94
N GLU A 136 -0.93 -4.32 18.38
CA GLU A 136 -1.76 -5.21 19.23
C GLU A 136 -1.44 -5.06 20.72
N SER A 137 -0.66 -4.03 21.09
CA SER A 137 -0.39 -3.76 22.51
C SER A 137 -1.68 -3.49 23.27
N ALA A 138 -1.79 -4.03 24.49
CA ALA A 138 -2.95 -3.81 25.35
C ALA A 138 -3.08 -2.33 25.68
N LEU A 139 -4.29 -1.79 25.53
CA LEU A 139 -4.61 -0.43 25.95
C LEU A 139 -4.50 -0.33 27.47
N THR A 140 -3.75 0.65 27.97
CA THR A 140 -3.59 0.91 29.42
C THR A 140 -4.18 2.27 29.78
N GLY A 141 -4.71 2.42 31.00
CA GLY A 141 -5.35 3.64 31.48
C GLY A 141 -6.86 3.67 31.25
N HIS A 142 -7.43 4.87 31.20
CA HIS A 142 -8.86 5.07 30.92
C HIS A 142 -9.13 5.01 29.45
N VAL A 143 -9.89 4.00 29.02
CA VAL A 143 -10.25 3.79 27.61
C VAL A 143 -11.74 4.12 27.42
N HIS A 144 -12.04 5.10 26.56
CA HIS A 144 -13.40 5.38 26.13
C HIS A 144 -13.72 4.56 24.89
N VAL A 145 -14.79 3.79 24.93
CA VAL A 145 -15.27 3.00 23.79
C VAL A 145 -16.59 3.59 23.32
N ASP A 146 -16.59 4.12 22.10
CA ASP A 146 -17.84 4.53 21.42
C ASP A 146 -18.60 3.27 21.01
N GLY A 147 -19.65 2.96 21.77
CA GLY A 147 -20.56 1.86 21.45
C GLY A 147 -21.45 2.24 20.27
N CYS A 148 -21.35 1.52 19.15
CA CYS A 148 -22.40 1.57 18.16
C CYS A 148 -23.67 0.95 18.78
N PRO A 149 -24.80 1.67 18.91
CA PRO A 149 -26.02 1.09 19.47
C PRO A 149 -26.47 -0.05 18.54
N ARG A 150 -26.43 -1.28 19.03
CA ARG A 150 -27.03 -2.40 18.32
C ARG A 150 -28.50 -2.09 18.14
N ARG A 151 -28.95 -2.04 16.89
CA ARG A 151 -30.37 -2.01 16.57
C ARG A 151 -31.00 -3.19 17.29
N ARG A 152 -31.88 -2.94 18.28
CA ARG A 152 -32.68 -4.00 18.91
C ARG A 152 -33.51 -4.61 17.80
N GLU A 153 -33.25 -5.85 17.47
CA GLU A 153 -34.21 -6.63 16.70
C GLU A 153 -35.47 -6.74 17.56
N SER A 154 -36.54 -6.13 17.09
CA SER A 154 -37.85 -6.29 17.66
C SER A 154 -38.28 -7.74 17.44
N GLY A 155 -38.01 -8.60 18.42
CA GLY A 155 -38.53 -9.96 18.43
C GLY A 155 -40.03 -9.90 18.38
N SER A 156 -40.62 -10.32 17.27
CA SER A 156 -42.05 -10.61 17.16
C SER A 156 -42.32 -11.89 17.93
N ASN A 157 -42.63 -11.77 19.22
CA ASN A 157 -43.31 -12.81 19.94
C ASN A 157 -44.79 -12.78 19.52
N SER A 158 -45.20 -13.69 18.65
CA SER A 158 -46.58 -14.10 18.48
C SER A 158 -46.86 -15.17 19.53
N PRO A 159 -47.79 -14.98 20.46
CA PRO A 159 -48.31 -16.08 21.25
C PRO A 159 -49.33 -16.87 20.42
N ALA A 160 -49.31 -18.17 20.59
CA ALA A 160 -50.25 -19.14 20.06
C ALA A 160 -51.65 -18.98 20.70
#